data_f2c450949eeb7ccf42ffa375d299d8bd
#
_entry.id   f2c450949eeb7ccf42ffa375d299d8bd
#
_cell.length_a   1.000
_cell.length_b   1.000
_cell.length_c   1.000
_cell.angle_alpha   90.00
_cell.angle_beta   90.00
_cell.angle_gamma   90.00
#
_symmetry.space_group_name_H-M   'P 1'
#
loop_
_entity.id
_entity.type
_entity.pdbx_description
1 polymer ?
#
loop_
_entity_poly.entity_id
_entity_poly.type
_entity_poly.pdbx_seq_one_letter_code
_entity_poly.pdbx_strand_id
1 'polypeptide(L)'
;MAYQFKQPDLDIPFKSIRSVLNEYSTTQPEKIALYDLEQDRSISWGSLAENVEAIARYFVSVGVKKGDRIGLLSDESLEKMIIWMSIWRVGAVVCPLNVEINASHINELLKSIGPKLTLWHTALNGNELTKGINGKVMKFGSWSEECLSHSDKSEFFGAVANTSQDILIESENGEKDVSCIFCTSGTTSRPKCVVYDHMAYWLNGLNTIDFLGLTNNDRTLEYRSFGWNSAQVLSLMPWILTGLSMYIAPRFSKSRFFSWINKHKLTFSAGVPTVVNMLLNEPTEISAKDVPSLRLMTCSTAPLSPEQWRQFEEMYGVTLLQLYGMSEAGWICGNRHYKRQMGTVGPPAKHQEFLIIDSDGKGCATGTEGEVSIGGPQTCIATISPDGEWEDQRSIRMRTGDLAIIDEEGFVRVTGRTKDLIIRGGVNIAPLEIDNVLMRHPKIREAAAIGVPDKIYGEEIVCYIVVKTGETLPEKEVLEHCQLNLPEFKVPKAVYRIDSLPKSDRGKILRDNLKIIWNEKN
;
A
#
# COMPACT_ATOMS: atom_id res chain seq x y z
N MET A 1 19.90 26.74 3.82
CA MET A 1 18.77 26.72 4.77
C MET A 1 18.18 25.33 4.72
N ALA A 2 17.87 24.71 5.86
CA ALA A 2 17.15 23.43 5.86
C ALA A 2 15.75 23.66 5.26
N TYR A 3 15.34 22.79 4.35
CA TYR A 3 14.01 22.85 3.77
C TYR A 3 12.99 22.54 4.87
N GLN A 4 12.23 23.55 5.29
CA GLN A 4 11.11 23.39 6.20
C GLN A 4 9.82 23.41 5.37
N PHE A 5 9.15 22.27 5.30
CA PHE A 5 7.82 22.21 4.72
C PHE A 5 6.85 22.96 5.63
N LYS A 6 6.29 24.07 5.14
CA LYS A 6 5.26 24.80 5.87
C LYS A 6 3.99 23.97 5.82
N GLN A 7 3.48 23.54 6.99
CA GLN A 7 2.19 22.86 7.05
C GLN A 7 1.13 23.72 6.37
N PRO A 8 0.37 23.17 5.41
CA PRO A 8 -0.80 23.85 4.90
C PRO A 8 -1.85 23.98 6.01
N ASP A 9 -2.67 25.00 5.89
CA ASP A 9 -3.84 25.19 6.76
C ASP A 9 -4.72 23.92 6.62
N LEU A 10 -4.94 23.23 7.75
CA LEU A 10 -5.64 21.92 7.78
C LEU A 10 -7.16 22.08 7.92
N ASP A 11 -7.73 23.23 7.57
CA ASP A 11 -9.17 23.47 7.64
C ASP A 11 -9.93 22.68 6.55
N ILE A 12 -9.80 21.34 6.63
CA ILE A 12 -10.50 20.41 5.77
C ILE A 12 -11.50 19.66 6.64
N PRO A 13 -12.80 19.93 6.48
CA PRO A 13 -13.81 19.40 7.37
C PRO A 13 -13.89 17.87 7.25
N PHE A 14 -13.65 17.20 8.37
CA PHE A 14 -13.91 15.77 8.49
C PHE A 14 -15.41 15.48 8.38
N LYS A 15 -15.77 14.40 7.70
CA LYS A 15 -17.13 13.88 7.63
C LYS A 15 -17.20 12.49 8.23
N SER A 16 -18.17 12.23 9.09
CA SER A 16 -18.46 10.88 9.56
C SER A 16 -18.93 9.99 8.41
N ILE A 17 -18.79 8.68 8.54
CA ILE A 17 -19.29 7.72 7.53
C ILE A 17 -20.79 7.87 7.31
N ARG A 18 -21.55 8.17 8.35
CA ARG A 18 -22.98 8.49 8.24
C ARG A 18 -23.21 9.67 7.30
N SER A 19 -22.45 10.75 7.50
CA SER A 19 -22.57 11.96 6.67
C SER A 19 -22.20 11.68 5.21
N VAL A 20 -21.12 10.92 4.97
CA VAL A 20 -20.68 10.52 3.64
C VAL A 20 -21.75 9.68 2.92
N LEU A 21 -22.28 8.66 3.58
CA LEU A 21 -23.31 7.79 3.00
C LEU A 21 -24.60 8.55 2.71
N ASN A 22 -25.05 9.43 3.62
CA ASN A 22 -26.23 10.26 3.41
C ASN A 22 -26.05 11.22 2.22
N GLU A 23 -24.87 11.83 2.08
CA GLU A 23 -24.56 12.70 0.94
C GLU A 23 -24.65 11.95 -0.38
N TYR A 24 -23.98 10.81 -0.51
CA TYR A 24 -23.92 10.11 -1.79
C TYR A 24 -25.19 9.31 -2.11
N SER A 25 -25.88 8.78 -1.10
CA SER A 25 -27.18 8.15 -1.33
C SER A 25 -28.28 9.16 -1.73
N THR A 26 -28.08 10.44 -1.42
CA THR A 26 -29.01 11.50 -1.83
C THR A 26 -28.61 12.11 -3.19
N THR A 27 -27.34 12.40 -3.39
CA THR A 27 -26.87 13.14 -4.58
C THR A 27 -26.60 12.26 -5.80
N GLN A 28 -26.31 10.96 -5.59
CA GLN A 28 -25.96 10.01 -6.65
C GLN A 28 -26.39 8.56 -6.31
N PRO A 29 -27.68 8.32 -5.95
CA PRO A 29 -28.13 7.03 -5.43
C PRO A 29 -27.89 5.86 -6.37
N GLU A 30 -28.09 6.04 -7.68
CA GLU A 30 -27.98 5.00 -8.70
C GLU A 30 -26.54 4.79 -9.21
N LYS A 31 -25.62 5.67 -8.83
CA LYS A 31 -24.24 5.54 -9.27
C LYS A 31 -23.57 4.33 -8.60
N ILE A 32 -22.86 3.53 -9.40
CA ILE A 32 -22.05 2.43 -8.86
C ILE A 32 -21.05 2.99 -7.86
N ALA A 33 -21.16 2.59 -6.61
CA ALA A 33 -20.20 2.85 -5.56
C ALA A 33 -19.02 1.87 -5.65
N LEU A 34 -19.33 0.59 -5.77
CA LEU A 34 -18.35 -0.48 -5.78
C LEU A 34 -18.73 -1.58 -6.79
N TYR A 35 -17.73 -2.10 -7.49
CA TYR A 35 -17.87 -3.21 -8.44
C TYR A 35 -16.86 -4.31 -8.14
N ASP A 36 -17.32 -5.53 -7.96
CA ASP A 36 -16.49 -6.73 -7.82
C ASP A 36 -16.26 -7.35 -9.19
N LEU A 37 -15.03 -7.25 -9.68
CA LEU A 37 -14.63 -7.72 -11.02
C LEU A 37 -14.52 -9.24 -11.12
N GLU A 38 -14.36 -9.95 -10.00
CA GLU A 38 -14.29 -11.41 -9.97
C GLU A 38 -15.67 -12.03 -10.06
N GLN A 39 -16.63 -11.45 -9.35
CA GLN A 39 -18.00 -11.95 -9.27
C GLN A 39 -18.94 -11.26 -10.28
N ASP A 40 -18.45 -10.25 -11.01
CA ASP A 40 -19.23 -9.42 -11.97
C ASP A 40 -20.49 -8.81 -11.33
N ARG A 41 -20.36 -8.28 -10.09
CA ARG A 41 -21.43 -7.69 -9.30
C ARG A 41 -21.10 -6.28 -8.84
N SER A 42 -22.12 -5.47 -8.65
CA SER A 42 -21.94 -4.10 -8.17
C SER A 42 -22.97 -3.72 -7.11
N ILE A 43 -22.68 -2.65 -6.40
CA ILE A 43 -23.61 -1.99 -5.48
C ILE A 43 -23.58 -0.47 -5.76
N SER A 44 -24.75 0.15 -5.77
CA SER A 44 -24.90 1.60 -5.90
C SER A 44 -24.69 2.30 -4.56
N TRP A 45 -24.49 3.64 -4.56
CA TRP A 45 -24.38 4.40 -3.31
C TRP A 45 -25.65 4.35 -2.46
N GLY A 46 -26.84 4.33 -3.10
CA GLY A 46 -28.10 4.17 -2.38
C GLY A 46 -28.18 2.82 -1.68
N SER A 47 -27.98 1.73 -2.43
CA SER A 47 -28.01 0.38 -1.88
C SER A 47 -26.91 0.13 -0.84
N LEU A 48 -25.71 0.71 -1.05
CA LEU A 48 -24.61 0.64 -0.07
C LEU A 48 -25.03 1.26 1.27
N ALA A 49 -25.64 2.45 1.24
CA ALA A 49 -26.08 3.13 2.46
C ALA A 49 -27.12 2.30 3.23
N GLU A 50 -28.11 1.73 2.54
CA GLU A 50 -29.14 0.87 3.15
C GLU A 50 -28.54 -0.38 3.80
N ASN A 51 -27.62 -1.05 3.11
CA ASN A 51 -26.98 -2.25 3.61
C ASN A 51 -26.05 -1.96 4.80
N VAL A 52 -25.31 -0.85 4.75
CA VAL A 52 -24.48 -0.41 5.87
C VAL A 52 -25.31 -0.14 7.11
N GLU A 53 -26.46 0.54 6.98
CA GLU A 53 -27.36 0.81 8.11
C GLU A 53 -27.96 -0.49 8.67
N ALA A 54 -28.34 -1.45 7.82
CA ALA A 54 -28.88 -2.74 8.27
C ALA A 54 -27.84 -3.54 9.08
N ILE A 55 -26.61 -3.65 8.59
CA ILE A 55 -25.52 -4.32 9.31
C ILE A 55 -25.14 -3.57 10.58
N ALA A 56 -25.15 -2.24 10.55
CA ALA A 56 -24.86 -1.42 11.73
C ALA A 56 -25.90 -1.66 12.85
N ARG A 57 -27.21 -1.78 12.52
CA ARG A 57 -28.25 -2.19 13.50
C ARG A 57 -27.94 -3.56 14.10
N TYR A 58 -27.53 -4.52 13.28
CA TYR A 58 -27.12 -5.82 13.78
C TYR A 58 -25.95 -5.71 14.76
N PHE A 59 -24.91 -4.93 14.46
CA PHE A 59 -23.80 -4.73 15.38
C PHE A 59 -24.26 -4.15 16.73
N VAL A 60 -25.14 -3.16 16.70
CA VAL A 60 -25.74 -2.61 17.93
C VAL A 60 -26.52 -3.68 18.69
N SER A 61 -27.35 -4.51 18.00
CA SER A 61 -28.17 -5.56 18.62
C SER A 61 -27.33 -6.62 19.36
N VAL A 62 -26.14 -6.91 18.86
CA VAL A 62 -25.20 -7.87 19.50
C VAL A 62 -24.23 -7.20 20.47
N GLY A 63 -24.46 -5.91 20.79
CA GLY A 63 -23.73 -5.17 21.81
C GLY A 63 -22.38 -4.64 21.37
N VAL A 64 -22.12 -4.49 20.05
CA VAL A 64 -20.94 -3.76 19.55
C VAL A 64 -21.06 -2.29 19.91
N LYS A 65 -20.01 -1.73 20.47
CA LYS A 65 -19.93 -0.33 20.90
C LYS A 65 -18.81 0.40 20.16
N LYS A 66 -18.86 1.71 20.21
CA LYS A 66 -17.79 2.60 19.74
C LYS A 66 -16.43 2.18 20.35
N GLY A 67 -15.42 2.05 19.50
CA GLY A 67 -14.08 1.60 19.90
C GLY A 67 -13.90 0.09 20.01
N ASP A 68 -14.96 -0.73 19.93
CA ASP A 68 -14.83 -2.19 19.88
C ASP A 68 -14.10 -2.62 18.60
N ARG A 69 -13.18 -3.56 18.71
CA ARG A 69 -12.37 -4.08 17.60
C ARG A 69 -13.09 -5.23 16.92
N ILE A 70 -13.19 -5.16 15.60
CA ILE A 70 -13.84 -6.19 14.78
C ILE A 70 -12.81 -6.75 13.79
N GLY A 71 -12.44 -8.01 13.98
CA GLY A 71 -11.57 -8.74 13.05
C GLY A 71 -12.32 -9.04 11.75
N LEU A 72 -11.69 -8.74 10.60
CA LEU A 72 -12.30 -8.95 9.28
C LEU A 72 -11.33 -9.72 8.38
N LEU A 73 -11.67 -10.98 8.10
CA LEU A 73 -10.86 -11.93 7.34
C LEU A 73 -11.59 -12.31 6.06
N SER A 74 -11.13 -11.76 4.94
CA SER A 74 -11.71 -12.01 3.62
C SER A 74 -10.73 -11.59 2.54
N ASP A 75 -10.79 -12.23 1.38
CA ASP A 75 -10.33 -11.62 0.12
C ASP A 75 -11.12 -10.36 -0.18
N GLU A 76 -10.70 -9.59 -1.17
CA GLU A 76 -11.38 -8.35 -1.55
C GLU A 76 -12.71 -8.67 -2.24
N SER A 77 -13.80 -8.17 -1.70
CA SER A 77 -15.18 -8.44 -2.16
C SER A 77 -16.14 -7.33 -1.78
N LEU A 78 -17.33 -7.31 -2.38
CA LEU A 78 -18.40 -6.38 -2.00
C LEU A 78 -18.72 -6.51 -0.50
N GLU A 79 -18.86 -7.74 -0.02
CA GLU A 79 -19.20 -8.06 1.36
C GLU A 79 -18.23 -7.46 2.35
N LYS A 80 -16.92 -7.60 2.08
CA LYS A 80 -15.87 -7.02 2.92
C LYS A 80 -16.02 -5.52 3.06
N MET A 81 -16.28 -4.82 1.96
CA MET A 81 -16.39 -3.36 1.96
C MET A 81 -17.68 -2.87 2.63
N ILE A 82 -18.80 -3.55 2.41
CA ILE A 82 -20.06 -3.23 3.08
C ILE A 82 -19.90 -3.42 4.61
N ILE A 83 -19.31 -4.53 5.04
CA ILE A 83 -19.05 -4.81 6.46
C ILE A 83 -18.09 -3.76 7.04
N TRP A 84 -17.01 -3.40 6.30
CA TRP A 84 -16.05 -2.39 6.72
C TRP A 84 -16.73 -1.05 7.01
N MET A 85 -17.53 -0.56 6.07
CA MET A 85 -18.28 0.69 6.24
C MET A 85 -19.26 0.61 7.41
N SER A 86 -19.87 -0.56 7.64
CA SER A 86 -20.81 -0.77 8.75
C SER A 86 -20.14 -0.77 10.12
N ILE A 87 -18.90 -1.29 10.20
CA ILE A 87 -18.09 -1.22 11.42
C ILE A 87 -17.79 0.25 11.75
N TRP A 88 -17.35 1.03 10.77
CA TRP A 88 -17.11 2.45 10.95
C TRP A 88 -18.39 3.23 11.27
N ARG A 89 -19.54 2.82 10.69
CA ARG A 89 -20.84 3.46 10.93
C ARG A 89 -21.27 3.42 12.42
N VAL A 90 -20.90 2.37 13.13
CA VAL A 90 -21.16 2.26 14.59
C VAL A 90 -20.00 2.82 15.44
N GLY A 91 -18.99 3.41 14.84
CA GLY A 91 -17.80 3.92 15.53
C GLY A 91 -16.86 2.83 16.05
N ALA A 92 -17.00 1.59 15.57
CA ALA A 92 -16.10 0.49 15.90
C ALA A 92 -14.84 0.50 15.01
N VAL A 93 -13.83 -0.27 15.41
CA VAL A 93 -12.51 -0.33 14.78
C VAL A 93 -12.45 -1.52 13.83
N VAL A 94 -12.12 -1.28 12.58
CA VAL A 94 -11.88 -2.35 11.61
C VAL A 94 -10.48 -2.93 11.81
N CYS A 95 -10.39 -4.26 11.90
CA CYS A 95 -9.12 -4.98 11.99
C CYS A 95 -8.99 -5.92 10.78
N PRO A 96 -8.68 -5.39 9.59
CA PRO A 96 -8.55 -6.19 8.39
C PRO A 96 -7.21 -6.90 8.38
N LEU A 97 -7.23 -8.22 8.26
CA LEU A 97 -6.02 -9.00 8.12
C LEU A 97 -5.91 -9.54 6.70
N ASN A 98 -4.71 -9.47 6.14
CA ASN A 98 -4.46 -10.08 4.84
C ASN A 98 -4.46 -11.60 4.98
N VAL A 99 -5.36 -12.25 4.27
CA VAL A 99 -5.55 -13.71 4.32
C VAL A 99 -4.49 -14.51 3.56
N GLU A 100 -3.63 -13.82 2.80
CA GLU A 100 -2.46 -14.42 2.16
C GLU A 100 -1.29 -14.67 3.12
N ILE A 101 -1.36 -14.11 4.34
CA ILE A 101 -0.37 -14.35 5.40
C ILE A 101 -0.59 -15.76 5.96
N ASN A 102 0.49 -16.36 6.45
CA ASN A 102 0.45 -17.66 7.12
C ASN A 102 -0.59 -17.67 8.28
N ALA A 103 -1.39 -18.72 8.35
CA ALA A 103 -2.47 -18.87 9.32
C ALA A 103 -2.02 -18.71 10.80
N SER A 104 -0.81 -19.18 11.14
CA SER A 104 -0.26 -19.02 12.50
C SER A 104 -0.02 -17.55 12.84
N HIS A 105 0.49 -16.77 11.88
CA HIS A 105 0.70 -15.32 12.07
C HIS A 105 -0.63 -14.57 12.20
N ILE A 106 -1.63 -14.91 11.38
CA ILE A 106 -2.96 -14.31 11.50
C ILE A 106 -3.53 -14.55 12.89
N ASN A 107 -3.37 -15.76 13.41
CA ASN A 107 -3.85 -16.12 14.73
C ASN A 107 -3.13 -15.34 15.84
N GLU A 108 -1.81 -15.21 15.78
CA GLU A 108 -1.02 -14.38 16.72
C GLU A 108 -1.46 -12.91 16.67
N LEU A 109 -1.66 -12.35 15.48
CA LEU A 109 -2.12 -10.97 15.29
C LEU A 109 -3.52 -10.75 15.87
N LEU A 110 -4.44 -11.68 15.65
CA LEU A 110 -5.78 -11.61 16.24
C LEU A 110 -5.72 -11.66 17.77
N LYS A 111 -4.82 -12.46 18.35
CA LYS A 111 -4.61 -12.49 19.80
C LYS A 111 -4.09 -11.16 20.33
N SER A 112 -3.11 -10.54 19.66
CA SER A 112 -2.57 -9.22 20.03
C SER A 112 -3.61 -8.10 19.88
N ILE A 113 -4.44 -8.16 18.83
CA ILE A 113 -5.54 -7.22 18.61
C ILE A 113 -6.66 -7.39 19.63
N GLY A 114 -7.01 -8.62 20.00
CA GLY A 114 -8.09 -8.94 20.93
C GLY A 114 -9.48 -8.46 20.42
N PRO A 115 -9.96 -8.89 19.26
CA PRO A 115 -11.24 -8.42 18.71
C PRO A 115 -12.43 -8.97 19.53
N LYS A 116 -13.45 -8.15 19.70
CA LYS A 116 -14.71 -8.54 20.33
C LYS A 116 -15.52 -9.50 19.44
N LEU A 117 -15.47 -9.27 18.14
CA LEU A 117 -16.10 -10.09 17.11
C LEU A 117 -15.09 -10.28 15.98
N THR A 118 -14.98 -11.50 15.48
CA THR A 118 -14.19 -11.81 14.27
C THR A 118 -15.12 -12.36 13.19
N LEU A 119 -15.12 -11.72 12.04
CA LEU A 119 -15.87 -12.11 10.86
C LEU A 119 -14.92 -12.70 9.82
N TRP A 120 -15.27 -13.85 9.25
CA TRP A 120 -14.48 -14.46 8.19
C TRP A 120 -15.36 -15.00 7.06
N HIS A 121 -14.85 -14.86 5.83
CA HIS A 121 -15.55 -15.30 4.64
C HIS A 121 -15.53 -16.83 4.49
N THR A 122 -16.66 -17.44 4.14
CA THR A 122 -16.84 -18.90 4.03
C THR A 122 -15.90 -19.59 3.04
N ALA A 123 -15.29 -18.85 2.11
CA ALA A 123 -14.27 -19.38 1.20
C ALA A 123 -12.93 -19.68 1.89
N LEU A 124 -12.73 -19.22 3.12
CA LEU A 124 -11.50 -19.42 3.91
C LEU A 124 -11.65 -20.63 4.84
N ASN A 125 -10.52 -21.20 5.28
CA ASN A 125 -10.48 -22.13 6.40
C ASN A 125 -10.46 -21.38 7.74
N GLY A 126 -11.57 -20.73 8.09
CA GLY A 126 -11.68 -19.86 9.25
C GLY A 126 -11.44 -20.56 10.60
N ASN A 127 -11.68 -21.87 10.69
CA ASN A 127 -11.47 -22.62 11.93
C ASN A 127 -9.97 -22.66 12.33
N GLU A 128 -9.06 -22.73 11.37
CA GLU A 128 -7.63 -22.62 11.65
C GLU A 128 -7.21 -21.19 11.95
N LEU A 129 -7.72 -20.22 11.20
CA LEU A 129 -7.40 -18.80 11.33
C LEU A 129 -7.83 -18.22 12.68
N THR A 130 -8.91 -18.74 13.25
CA THR A 130 -9.53 -18.22 14.49
C THR A 130 -9.34 -19.11 15.71
N LYS A 131 -8.46 -20.10 15.64
CA LYS A 131 -8.22 -21.06 16.72
C LYS A 131 -7.68 -20.38 17.99
N GLY A 132 -8.41 -20.54 19.11
CA GLY A 132 -8.03 -20.02 20.42
C GLY A 132 -8.10 -18.50 20.54
N ILE A 133 -8.89 -17.83 19.73
CA ILE A 133 -9.20 -16.41 19.85
C ILE A 133 -10.29 -16.21 20.89
N ASN A 134 -10.09 -15.20 21.75
CA ASN A 134 -11.13 -14.73 22.66
C ASN A 134 -12.11 -13.84 21.87
N GLY A 135 -13.40 -14.03 22.11
CA GLY A 135 -14.45 -13.26 21.44
C GLY A 135 -15.36 -14.10 20.54
N LYS A 136 -16.41 -13.50 20.04
CA LYS A 136 -17.37 -14.15 19.14
C LYS A 136 -16.74 -14.28 17.75
N VAL A 137 -16.92 -15.43 17.12
CA VAL A 137 -16.48 -15.71 15.75
C VAL A 137 -17.70 -16.06 14.92
N MET A 138 -17.84 -15.44 13.75
CA MET A 138 -18.94 -15.71 12.82
C MET A 138 -18.43 -15.76 11.39
N LYS A 139 -19.07 -16.56 10.57
CA LYS A 139 -18.80 -16.64 9.14
C LYS A 139 -19.83 -15.87 8.34
N PHE A 140 -19.40 -15.24 7.25
CA PHE A 140 -20.27 -14.63 6.26
C PHE A 140 -20.00 -15.24 4.88
N GLY A 141 -21.05 -15.31 4.07
CA GLY A 141 -20.98 -15.75 2.67
C GLY A 141 -21.15 -14.59 1.73
N SER A 142 -21.49 -14.91 0.48
CA SER A 142 -21.79 -13.90 -0.53
C SER A 142 -23.04 -13.11 -0.16
N TRP A 143 -22.97 -11.81 -0.36
CA TRP A 143 -24.10 -10.90 -0.22
C TRP A 143 -24.91 -10.89 -1.53
N SER A 144 -26.24 -10.77 -1.42
CA SER A 144 -27.12 -10.40 -2.54
C SER A 144 -28.19 -9.43 -2.04
N GLU A 145 -28.76 -8.63 -2.92
CA GLU A 145 -29.89 -7.75 -2.55
C GLU A 145 -31.07 -8.54 -1.98
N GLU A 146 -31.23 -9.77 -2.46
CA GLU A 146 -32.23 -10.73 -1.95
C GLU A 146 -31.85 -11.31 -0.58
N CYS A 147 -30.57 -11.29 -0.18
CA CYS A 147 -30.11 -11.80 1.13
C CYS A 147 -30.70 -11.06 2.32
N LEU A 148 -31.02 -9.78 2.18
CA LEU A 148 -31.76 -9.04 3.20
C LEU A 148 -33.25 -9.43 3.23
N SER A 149 -33.73 -10.24 2.26
CA SER A 149 -35.10 -10.70 2.09
C SER A 149 -35.33 -12.16 2.45
N HIS A 150 -34.64 -12.76 3.44
CA HIS A 150 -34.96 -14.07 4.06
C HIS A 150 -34.32 -15.33 3.45
N SER A 151 -33.49 -15.28 2.41
CA SER A 151 -33.02 -16.51 1.73
C SER A 151 -31.55 -16.88 1.94
N ASP A 152 -30.71 -16.03 2.53
CA ASP A 152 -29.33 -16.39 2.73
C ASP A 152 -29.12 -17.25 3.99
N LYS A 153 -28.49 -18.40 3.77
CA LYS A 153 -28.12 -19.36 4.81
C LYS A 153 -26.80 -19.05 5.53
N SER A 154 -26.16 -17.92 5.22
CA SER A 154 -24.95 -17.53 5.95
C SER A 154 -25.30 -17.08 7.36
N GLU A 155 -24.47 -17.47 8.34
CA GLU A 155 -24.70 -17.15 9.74
C GLU A 155 -24.81 -15.65 9.99
N PHE A 156 -23.95 -14.85 9.36
CA PHE A 156 -23.89 -13.40 9.58
C PHE A 156 -25.03 -12.66 8.86
N PHE A 157 -25.19 -12.82 7.55
CA PHE A 157 -26.23 -12.08 6.80
C PHE A 157 -27.64 -12.54 7.16
N GLY A 158 -27.83 -13.83 7.48
CA GLY A 158 -29.08 -14.31 8.02
C GLY A 158 -29.44 -13.66 9.37
N ALA A 159 -28.46 -13.42 10.24
CA ALA A 159 -28.69 -12.69 11.48
C ALA A 159 -28.99 -11.21 11.23
N VAL A 160 -28.34 -10.57 10.26
CA VAL A 160 -28.63 -9.18 9.83
C VAL A 160 -30.07 -9.07 9.35
N ALA A 161 -30.52 -9.96 8.47
CA ALA A 161 -31.87 -9.96 7.90
C ALA A 161 -32.98 -10.08 8.98
N ASN A 162 -32.68 -10.79 10.08
CA ASN A 162 -33.61 -10.97 11.20
C ASN A 162 -33.51 -9.85 12.27
N THR A 163 -32.70 -8.82 12.05
CA THR A 163 -32.52 -7.72 12.99
C THR A 163 -33.64 -6.69 12.84
N SER A 164 -34.24 -6.24 13.97
CA SER A 164 -35.28 -5.20 13.95
C SER A 164 -34.75 -3.89 13.33
N GLN A 165 -35.58 -3.29 12.48
CA GLN A 165 -35.31 -1.98 11.88
C GLN A 165 -35.49 -0.83 12.88
N ASP A 166 -36.12 -1.05 14.02
CA ASP A 166 -36.38 -0.04 15.05
C ASP A 166 -35.15 0.24 15.94
N ILE A 167 -34.07 -0.53 15.77
CA ILE A 167 -32.83 -0.33 16.52
C ILE A 167 -32.18 0.99 16.10
N LEU A 168 -32.04 1.90 17.06
CA LEU A 168 -31.39 3.18 16.85
C LEU A 168 -29.85 3.05 16.92
N ILE A 169 -29.18 3.65 15.96
CA ILE A 169 -27.73 3.74 15.94
C ILE A 169 -27.35 5.15 16.39
N GLU A 170 -27.10 5.31 17.68
CA GLU A 170 -26.76 6.63 18.29
C GLU A 170 -25.29 7.01 18.07
N SER A 171 -24.42 6.01 18.00
CA SER A 171 -22.99 6.23 17.82
C SER A 171 -22.61 6.52 16.37
N GLU A 172 -21.59 7.33 16.18
CA GLU A 172 -20.90 7.52 14.91
C GLU A 172 -19.40 7.74 15.14
N ASN A 173 -18.62 7.59 14.08
CA ASN A 173 -17.18 7.79 14.12
C ASN A 173 -16.84 9.30 14.12
N GLY A 174 -15.92 9.68 14.98
CA GLY A 174 -15.31 11.01 15.03
C GLY A 174 -13.87 10.99 14.47
N GLU A 175 -13.35 12.16 14.19
CA GLU A 175 -12.02 12.32 13.60
C GLU A 175 -10.88 11.69 14.41
N LYS A 176 -10.99 11.74 15.76
CA LYS A 176 -9.97 11.23 16.69
C LYS A 176 -10.22 9.80 17.15
N ASP A 177 -11.31 9.18 16.70
CA ASP A 177 -11.57 7.78 17.01
C ASP A 177 -10.63 6.87 16.23
N VAL A 178 -10.24 5.76 16.86
CA VAL A 178 -9.49 4.71 16.16
C VAL A 178 -10.33 4.16 15.01
N SER A 179 -9.78 4.21 13.82
CA SER A 179 -10.47 3.74 12.60
C SER A 179 -10.10 2.31 12.24
N CYS A 180 -8.80 2.01 12.30
CA CYS A 180 -8.29 0.75 11.79
C CYS A 180 -7.05 0.28 12.55
N ILE A 181 -6.95 -1.03 12.74
CA ILE A 181 -5.74 -1.72 13.21
C ILE A 181 -5.38 -2.75 12.15
N PHE A 182 -4.29 -2.54 11.44
CA PHE A 182 -3.80 -3.46 10.42
C PHE A 182 -2.35 -3.85 10.71
N CYS A 183 -1.85 -4.89 10.05
CA CYS A 183 -0.55 -5.45 10.35
C CYS A 183 0.47 -5.15 9.26
N THR A 184 1.71 -4.93 9.68
CA THR A 184 2.82 -4.79 8.75
C THR A 184 3.41 -6.16 8.42
N SER A 185 3.90 -6.33 7.21
CA SER A 185 4.72 -7.50 6.85
C SER A 185 6.15 -7.34 7.38
N GLY A 186 6.33 -7.11 8.67
CA GLY A 186 7.64 -6.81 9.24
C GLY A 186 8.76 -7.67 8.65
N THR A 187 9.92 -7.06 8.39
CA THR A 187 11.17 -7.78 8.06
C THR A 187 11.75 -8.49 9.30
N THR A 188 11.12 -8.31 10.45
CA THR A 188 11.45 -8.95 11.73
C THR A 188 10.55 -10.17 11.95
N SER A 189 11.01 -11.11 12.73
CA SER A 189 10.38 -12.42 12.97
C SER A 189 8.96 -12.37 13.56
N ARG A 190 8.47 -11.23 14.01
CA ARG A 190 7.12 -11.05 14.56
C ARG A 190 6.44 -9.81 13.96
N PRO A 191 5.25 -9.95 13.32
CA PRO A 191 4.52 -8.82 12.74
C PRO A 191 4.00 -7.89 13.84
N LYS A 192 4.06 -6.56 13.58
CA LYS A 192 3.47 -5.51 14.42
C LYS A 192 2.16 -5.02 13.83
N CYS A 193 1.23 -4.62 14.69
CA CYS A 193 0.03 -3.93 14.25
C CYS A 193 0.22 -2.42 14.32
N VAL A 194 -0.37 -1.72 13.36
CA VAL A 194 -0.35 -0.26 13.24
C VAL A 194 -1.76 0.26 13.42
N VAL A 195 -1.90 1.32 14.20
CA VAL A 195 -3.18 1.91 14.61
C VAL A 195 -3.35 3.29 14.00
N TYR A 196 -4.42 3.50 13.27
CA TYR A 196 -4.79 4.79 12.70
C TYR A 196 -6.09 5.31 13.31
N ASP A 197 -6.20 6.65 13.48
CA ASP A 197 -7.48 7.31 13.67
C ASP A 197 -8.10 7.72 12.32
N HIS A 198 -9.35 8.17 12.35
CA HIS A 198 -10.04 8.58 11.14
C HIS A 198 -9.43 9.83 10.51
N MET A 199 -8.88 10.77 11.30
CA MET A 199 -8.23 11.97 10.76
C MET A 199 -6.98 11.61 9.93
N ALA A 200 -6.13 10.71 10.42
CA ALA A 200 -4.95 10.30 9.68
C ALA A 200 -5.31 9.65 8.34
N TYR A 201 -6.35 8.82 8.30
CA TYR A 201 -6.87 8.27 7.04
C TYR A 201 -7.42 9.36 6.11
N TRP A 202 -8.18 10.30 6.67
CA TRP A 202 -8.75 11.42 5.92
C TRP A 202 -7.68 12.23 5.23
N LEU A 203 -6.63 12.63 5.97
CA LEU A 203 -5.50 13.40 5.45
C LEU A 203 -4.70 12.63 4.38
N ASN A 204 -4.51 11.33 4.57
CA ASN A 204 -3.88 10.48 3.54
C ASN A 204 -4.73 10.38 2.27
N GLY A 205 -6.04 10.30 2.39
CA GLY A 205 -6.96 10.33 1.26
C GLY A 205 -6.88 11.65 0.47
N LEU A 206 -6.81 12.78 1.18
CA LEU A 206 -6.63 14.10 0.57
C LEU A 206 -5.28 14.22 -0.15
N ASN A 207 -4.20 13.67 0.42
CA ASN A 207 -2.91 13.58 -0.27
C ASN A 207 -3.02 12.76 -1.55
N THR A 208 -3.73 11.64 -1.53
CA THR A 208 -3.96 10.82 -2.74
C THR A 208 -4.72 11.60 -3.80
N ILE A 209 -5.76 12.35 -3.41
CA ILE A 209 -6.52 13.20 -4.34
C ILE A 209 -5.62 14.26 -4.95
N ASP A 210 -4.75 14.93 -4.15
CA ASP A 210 -3.77 15.91 -4.65
C ASP A 210 -2.78 15.28 -5.65
N PHE A 211 -2.27 14.08 -5.34
CA PHE A 211 -1.32 13.40 -6.21
C PHE A 211 -1.92 13.02 -7.55
N LEU A 212 -3.12 12.47 -7.55
CA LEU A 212 -3.72 11.81 -8.70
C LEU A 212 -4.75 12.67 -9.44
N GLY A 213 -5.19 13.78 -8.85
CA GLY A 213 -6.27 14.61 -9.39
C GLY A 213 -7.58 13.81 -9.52
N LEU A 214 -7.90 13.00 -8.50
CA LEU A 214 -9.11 12.20 -8.50
C LEU A 214 -10.34 13.07 -8.24
N THR A 215 -11.41 12.72 -8.91
CA THR A 215 -12.70 13.39 -8.83
C THR A 215 -13.82 12.36 -8.68
N ASN A 216 -15.02 12.84 -8.45
CA ASN A 216 -16.23 12.03 -8.45
C ASN A 216 -16.43 11.20 -9.75
N ASN A 217 -15.94 11.69 -10.90
CA ASN A 217 -16.12 11.02 -12.20
C ASN A 217 -15.13 9.88 -12.43
N ASP A 218 -14.15 9.69 -11.59
CA ASP A 218 -13.15 8.65 -11.76
C ASP A 218 -13.71 7.25 -11.45
N ARG A 219 -13.12 6.27 -12.13
CA ARG A 219 -13.36 4.84 -11.95
C ARG A 219 -12.02 4.18 -11.67
N THR A 220 -11.82 3.78 -10.42
CA THR A 220 -10.51 3.30 -9.96
C THR A 220 -10.45 1.77 -9.96
N LEU A 221 -9.30 1.20 -10.34
CA LEU A 221 -9.02 -0.23 -10.24
C LEU A 221 -8.09 -0.50 -9.07
N GLU A 222 -8.55 -1.30 -8.12
CA GLU A 222 -7.74 -1.80 -7.01
C GLU A 222 -7.75 -3.34 -6.98
N TYR A 223 -6.57 -3.94 -6.96
CA TYR A 223 -6.38 -5.40 -6.90
C TYR A 223 -5.41 -5.82 -5.79
N ARG A 224 -5.07 -4.89 -4.91
CA ARG A 224 -4.24 -5.16 -3.72
C ARG A 224 -5.13 -5.32 -2.51
N SER A 225 -4.67 -6.10 -1.54
CA SER A 225 -5.44 -6.32 -0.33
C SER A 225 -5.61 -5.05 0.51
N PHE A 226 -6.85 -4.75 0.92
CA PHE A 226 -7.15 -3.73 1.93
C PHE A 226 -6.69 -4.14 3.35
N GLY A 227 -6.12 -5.31 3.52
CA GLY A 227 -5.31 -5.64 4.69
C GLY A 227 -4.01 -4.82 4.78
N TRP A 228 -3.64 -4.11 3.69
CA TRP A 228 -2.45 -3.26 3.60
C TRP A 228 -2.82 -1.77 3.55
N ASN A 229 -2.09 -0.95 4.30
CA ASN A 229 -2.28 0.50 4.34
C ASN A 229 -2.28 1.14 2.93
N SER A 230 -1.39 0.70 2.04
CA SER A 230 -1.25 1.29 0.72
C SER A 230 -2.54 1.22 -0.13
N ALA A 231 -3.34 0.15 -0.04
CA ALA A 231 -4.64 0.07 -0.71
C ALA A 231 -5.68 0.95 -0.01
N GLN A 232 -5.63 1.02 1.31
CA GLN A 232 -6.55 1.83 2.10
C GLN A 232 -6.38 3.32 1.79
N VAL A 233 -5.16 3.84 1.81
CA VAL A 233 -4.92 5.27 1.57
C VAL A 233 -4.98 5.65 0.08
N LEU A 234 -4.69 4.71 -0.84
CA LEU A 234 -4.71 4.97 -2.28
C LEU A 234 -6.11 4.87 -2.90
N SER A 235 -6.92 3.92 -2.46
CA SER A 235 -8.19 3.60 -3.12
C SER A 235 -9.40 3.77 -2.21
N LEU A 236 -9.38 3.22 -0.98
CA LEU A 236 -10.50 3.31 -0.05
C LEU A 236 -10.82 4.76 0.34
N MET A 237 -9.80 5.51 0.75
CA MET A 237 -10.05 6.88 1.23
C MET A 237 -10.47 7.85 0.12
N PRO A 238 -9.85 7.90 -1.07
CA PRO A 238 -10.41 8.69 -2.18
C PRO A 238 -11.83 8.29 -2.58
N TRP A 239 -12.16 7.00 -2.55
CA TRP A 239 -13.52 6.53 -2.81
C TRP A 239 -14.54 7.16 -1.83
N ILE A 240 -14.22 7.17 -0.54
CA ILE A 240 -15.05 7.79 0.50
C ILE A 240 -15.10 9.32 0.35
N LEU A 241 -13.97 9.96 0.06
CA LEU A 241 -13.86 11.42 0.00
C LEU A 241 -14.49 12.05 -1.23
N THR A 242 -14.51 11.34 -2.36
CA THR A 242 -14.96 11.91 -3.65
C THR A 242 -16.26 11.30 -4.17
N GLY A 243 -16.68 10.14 -3.63
CA GLY A 243 -17.82 9.40 -4.18
C GLY A 243 -17.58 8.85 -5.59
N LEU A 244 -16.33 8.64 -5.99
CA LEU A 244 -15.97 7.95 -7.22
C LEU A 244 -16.47 6.49 -7.24
N SER A 245 -16.36 5.80 -8.38
CA SER A 245 -16.66 4.37 -8.46
C SER A 245 -15.40 3.53 -8.31
N MET A 246 -15.37 2.65 -7.33
CA MET A 246 -14.23 1.76 -7.08
C MET A 246 -14.49 0.36 -7.64
N TYR A 247 -13.58 -0.14 -8.44
CA TYR A 247 -13.59 -1.48 -9.02
C TYR A 247 -12.50 -2.31 -8.35
N ILE A 248 -12.89 -3.42 -7.76
CA ILE A 248 -11.99 -4.29 -6.98
C ILE A 248 -11.83 -5.65 -7.62
N ALA A 249 -10.64 -6.20 -7.49
CA ALA A 249 -10.34 -7.60 -7.77
C ALA A 249 -9.49 -8.17 -6.62
N PRO A 250 -9.60 -9.46 -6.29
CA PRO A 250 -8.81 -10.04 -5.21
C PRO A 250 -7.31 -10.05 -5.52
N ARG A 251 -6.93 -10.09 -6.81
CA ARG A 251 -5.53 -10.13 -7.26
C ARG A 251 -5.35 -9.51 -8.64
N PHE A 252 -4.12 -9.08 -8.93
CA PHE A 252 -3.72 -8.70 -10.28
C PHE A 252 -3.86 -9.90 -11.23
N SER A 253 -4.48 -9.66 -12.39
CA SER A 253 -4.57 -10.64 -13.47
C SER A 253 -4.11 -10.01 -14.77
N LYS A 254 -2.93 -10.39 -15.26
CA LYS A 254 -2.37 -9.86 -16.50
C LYS A 254 -3.29 -10.05 -17.69
N SER A 255 -3.90 -11.23 -17.82
CA SER A 255 -4.81 -11.54 -18.93
C SER A 255 -6.12 -10.77 -18.92
N ARG A 256 -6.59 -10.32 -17.73
CA ARG A 256 -7.86 -9.59 -17.57
C ARG A 256 -7.68 -8.09 -17.38
N PHE A 257 -6.48 -7.62 -17.01
CA PHE A 257 -6.22 -6.22 -16.63
C PHE A 257 -6.74 -5.22 -17.66
N PHE A 258 -6.32 -5.33 -18.91
CA PHE A 258 -6.75 -4.43 -19.97
C PHE A 258 -8.21 -4.64 -20.38
N SER A 259 -8.71 -5.87 -20.31
CA SER A 259 -10.13 -6.18 -20.54
C SER A 259 -11.02 -5.47 -19.52
N TRP A 260 -10.64 -5.50 -18.23
CA TRP A 260 -11.35 -4.77 -17.19
C TRP A 260 -11.35 -3.26 -17.44
N ILE A 261 -10.18 -2.68 -17.80
CA ILE A 261 -10.04 -1.26 -18.10
C ILE A 261 -10.99 -0.87 -19.25
N ASN A 262 -11.01 -1.63 -20.33
CA ASN A 262 -11.83 -1.34 -21.50
C ASN A 262 -13.31 -1.55 -21.26
N LYS A 263 -13.70 -2.69 -20.66
CA LYS A 263 -15.10 -3.02 -20.36
C LYS A 263 -15.75 -1.95 -19.47
N HIS A 264 -15.04 -1.53 -18.43
CA HIS A 264 -15.60 -0.65 -17.40
C HIS A 264 -15.16 0.81 -17.52
N LYS A 265 -14.36 1.15 -18.56
CA LYS A 265 -13.84 2.51 -18.81
C LYS A 265 -13.11 3.06 -17.57
N LEU A 266 -12.21 2.26 -17.00
CA LEU A 266 -11.46 2.63 -15.79
C LEU A 266 -10.48 3.76 -16.12
N THR A 267 -10.37 4.75 -15.22
CA THR A 267 -9.58 5.97 -15.44
C THR A 267 -8.26 5.97 -14.71
N PHE A 268 -8.17 5.16 -13.67
CA PHE A 268 -7.01 5.04 -12.81
C PHE A 268 -6.80 3.58 -12.39
N SER A 269 -5.55 3.16 -12.28
CA SER A 269 -5.17 1.86 -11.71
C SER A 269 -4.11 2.01 -10.62
N ALA A 270 -4.29 1.30 -9.53
CA ALA A 270 -3.20 1.03 -8.60
C ALA A 270 -2.09 0.23 -9.31
N GLY A 271 -0.83 0.40 -8.87
CA GLY A 271 0.30 -0.32 -9.41
C GLY A 271 1.47 -0.44 -8.44
N VAL A 272 2.27 -1.45 -8.71
CA VAL A 272 3.53 -1.73 -8.00
C VAL A 272 4.60 -2.12 -9.03
N PRO A 273 5.90 -2.02 -8.74
CA PRO A 273 6.96 -2.31 -9.70
C PRO A 273 6.85 -3.71 -10.33
N THR A 274 6.40 -4.72 -9.58
CA THR A 274 6.19 -6.08 -10.11
C THR A 274 5.18 -6.10 -11.26
N VAL A 275 4.06 -5.36 -11.13
CA VAL A 275 3.04 -5.29 -12.18
C VAL A 275 3.56 -4.53 -13.39
N VAL A 276 4.25 -3.39 -13.18
CA VAL A 276 4.91 -2.65 -14.27
C VAL A 276 5.89 -3.57 -15.01
N ASN A 277 6.72 -4.30 -14.29
CA ASN A 277 7.69 -5.23 -14.88
C ASN A 277 7.03 -6.39 -15.63
N MET A 278 5.93 -6.95 -15.11
CA MET A 278 5.17 -7.99 -15.84
C MET A 278 4.63 -7.47 -17.16
N LEU A 279 4.13 -6.24 -17.18
CA LEU A 279 3.59 -5.62 -18.39
C LEU A 279 4.71 -5.26 -19.39
N LEU A 280 5.89 -4.84 -18.92
CA LEU A 280 7.04 -4.52 -19.78
C LEU A 280 7.74 -5.75 -20.36
N ASN A 281 7.96 -6.79 -19.55
CA ASN A 281 8.74 -7.98 -19.97
C ASN A 281 7.93 -8.99 -20.78
N GLU A 282 6.63 -8.96 -20.65
CA GLU A 282 5.71 -9.80 -21.41
C GLU A 282 4.59 -8.90 -21.95
N PRO A 283 4.92 -8.00 -22.90
CA PRO A 283 3.95 -7.06 -23.42
C PRO A 283 2.76 -7.78 -24.05
N THR A 284 1.59 -7.21 -23.85
CA THR A 284 0.40 -7.60 -24.57
C THR A 284 0.36 -6.83 -25.90
N GLU A 285 -0.43 -7.28 -26.87
CA GLU A 285 -0.65 -6.54 -28.14
C GLU A 285 -1.44 -5.21 -27.94
N ILE A 286 -1.60 -4.77 -26.70
CA ILE A 286 -2.36 -3.59 -26.30
C ILE A 286 -1.47 -2.35 -26.34
N SER A 287 -1.97 -1.31 -27.00
CA SER A 287 -1.33 0.01 -27.09
C SER A 287 -2.14 1.09 -26.37
N ALA A 288 -1.61 2.30 -26.32
CA ALA A 288 -2.30 3.47 -25.78
C ALA A 288 -3.71 3.70 -26.39
N LYS A 289 -3.90 3.35 -27.66
CA LYS A 289 -5.19 3.50 -28.36
C LYS A 289 -6.26 2.53 -27.85
N ASP A 290 -5.82 1.44 -27.26
CA ASP A 290 -6.70 0.37 -26.79
C ASP A 290 -7.21 0.61 -25.36
N VAL A 291 -6.59 1.55 -24.62
CA VAL A 291 -6.97 1.90 -23.24
C VAL A 291 -7.19 3.41 -23.05
N PRO A 292 -8.01 4.04 -23.90
CA PRO A 292 -8.14 5.50 -23.93
C PRO A 292 -8.73 6.09 -22.65
N SER A 293 -9.37 5.29 -21.81
CA SER A 293 -9.92 5.74 -20.52
C SER A 293 -8.88 5.80 -19.42
N LEU A 294 -7.84 4.95 -19.47
CA LEU A 294 -6.82 4.88 -18.42
C LEU A 294 -5.85 6.07 -18.56
N ARG A 295 -6.06 7.10 -17.76
CA ARG A 295 -5.25 8.31 -17.79
C ARG A 295 -3.97 8.22 -16.97
N LEU A 296 -3.98 7.43 -15.88
CA LEU A 296 -2.80 7.26 -15.05
C LEU A 296 -2.81 5.95 -14.26
N MET A 297 -1.60 5.54 -13.88
CA MET A 297 -1.33 4.40 -13.01
C MET A 297 -0.31 4.82 -11.95
N THR A 298 -0.43 4.33 -10.72
CA THR A 298 0.61 4.55 -9.72
C THR A 298 1.69 3.48 -9.78
N CYS A 299 2.85 3.79 -9.20
CA CYS A 299 3.85 2.81 -8.83
C CYS A 299 4.34 3.14 -7.42
N SER A 300 4.15 2.21 -6.48
CA SER A 300 4.49 2.43 -5.07
C SER A 300 5.02 1.15 -4.42
N THR A 301 5.41 1.22 -3.14
CA THR A 301 5.90 0.12 -2.29
C THR A 301 7.34 -0.31 -2.53
N ALA A 302 7.91 -0.09 -3.71
CA ALA A 302 9.31 -0.34 -4.02
C ALA A 302 9.79 0.64 -5.11
N PRO A 303 11.11 0.85 -5.27
CA PRO A 303 11.64 1.70 -6.33
C PRO A 303 11.33 1.15 -7.73
N LEU A 304 11.05 2.06 -8.66
CA LEU A 304 11.00 1.79 -10.10
C LEU A 304 12.12 2.60 -10.76
N SER A 305 12.91 1.98 -11.64
CA SER A 305 13.96 2.70 -12.34
C SER A 305 13.38 3.74 -13.31
N PRO A 306 14.06 4.87 -13.55
CA PRO A 306 13.63 5.86 -14.53
C PRO A 306 13.45 5.29 -15.93
N GLU A 307 14.26 4.29 -16.29
CA GLU A 307 14.20 3.61 -17.58
C GLU A 307 12.92 2.79 -17.73
N GLN A 308 12.56 1.99 -16.73
CA GLN A 308 11.30 1.22 -16.72
C GLN A 308 10.09 2.15 -16.73
N TRP A 309 10.17 3.28 -16.02
CA TRP A 309 9.11 4.29 -16.03
C TRP A 309 8.89 4.84 -17.44
N ARG A 310 9.97 5.28 -18.11
CA ARG A 310 9.92 5.79 -19.48
C ARG A 310 9.37 4.75 -20.46
N GLN A 311 9.91 3.53 -20.44
CA GLN A 311 9.45 2.44 -21.30
C GLN A 311 7.96 2.13 -21.13
N PHE A 312 7.45 2.18 -19.89
CA PHE A 312 6.04 1.95 -19.62
C PHE A 312 5.15 3.03 -20.25
N GLU A 313 5.52 4.30 -20.08
CA GLU A 313 4.75 5.43 -20.68
C GLU A 313 4.82 5.42 -22.21
N GLU A 314 5.97 5.10 -22.78
CA GLU A 314 6.13 4.98 -24.24
C GLU A 314 5.30 3.82 -24.82
N MET A 315 5.27 2.68 -24.13
CA MET A 315 4.55 1.49 -24.60
C MET A 315 3.04 1.65 -24.48
N TYR A 316 2.54 2.15 -23.37
CA TYR A 316 1.11 2.15 -23.06
C TYR A 316 0.44 3.53 -23.16
N GLY A 317 1.20 4.62 -23.27
CA GLY A 317 0.67 5.99 -23.29
C GLY A 317 -0.04 6.41 -22.00
N VAL A 318 0.16 5.66 -20.91
CA VAL A 318 -0.46 5.88 -19.60
C VAL A 318 0.53 6.61 -18.70
N THR A 319 0.10 7.73 -18.12
CA THR A 319 0.94 8.46 -17.15
C THR A 319 1.19 7.61 -15.91
N LEU A 320 2.45 7.43 -15.55
CA LEU A 320 2.84 6.71 -14.35
C LEU A 320 3.27 7.69 -13.26
N LEU A 321 2.80 7.48 -12.03
CA LEU A 321 3.16 8.30 -10.87
C LEU A 321 3.80 7.43 -9.80
N GLN A 322 5.07 7.66 -9.52
CA GLN A 322 5.75 7.00 -8.41
C GLN A 322 5.44 7.72 -7.11
N LEU A 323 5.00 6.93 -6.10
CA LEU A 323 4.65 7.39 -4.77
C LEU A 323 5.49 6.66 -3.73
N TYR A 324 5.76 7.34 -2.61
CA TYR A 324 6.52 6.81 -1.50
C TYR A 324 5.74 6.93 -0.20
N GLY A 325 5.73 5.86 0.57
CA GLY A 325 5.07 5.79 1.86
C GLY A 325 5.49 4.57 2.67
N MET A 326 5.05 4.53 3.91
CA MET A 326 5.24 3.39 4.80
C MET A 326 3.96 3.13 5.60
N SER A 327 3.87 1.94 6.19
CA SER A 327 2.67 1.54 6.94
C SER A 327 2.36 2.47 8.09
N GLU A 328 3.38 3.02 8.75
CA GLU A 328 3.25 3.86 9.94
C GLU A 328 2.95 5.33 9.61
N ALA A 329 3.12 5.75 8.35
CA ALA A 329 2.98 7.15 7.94
C ALA A 329 1.93 7.40 6.86
N GLY A 330 1.49 6.35 6.16
CA GLY A 330 0.76 6.53 4.91
C GLY A 330 1.68 7.12 3.84
N TRP A 331 1.22 8.15 3.14
CA TRP A 331 2.02 8.80 2.09
C TRP A 331 3.04 9.77 2.68
N ILE A 332 4.30 9.62 2.26
CA ILE A 332 5.40 10.52 2.61
C ILE A 332 5.67 11.49 1.48
N CYS A 333 5.78 10.98 0.23
CA CYS A 333 5.96 11.80 -0.96
C CYS A 333 5.11 11.26 -2.10
N GLY A 334 4.76 12.11 -3.06
CA GLY A 334 4.06 11.71 -4.27
C GLY A 334 4.36 12.62 -5.44
N ASN A 335 4.67 12.03 -6.59
CA ASN A 335 4.54 12.74 -7.85
C ASN A 335 3.07 13.11 -8.06
N ARG A 336 2.83 14.30 -8.60
CA ARG A 336 1.48 14.82 -8.82
C ARG A 336 1.14 14.77 -10.29
N HIS A 337 -0.12 14.58 -10.61
CA HIS A 337 -0.61 14.57 -12.00
C HIS A 337 -0.24 15.85 -12.76
N TYR A 338 -0.03 16.97 -12.06
CA TYR A 338 0.33 18.27 -12.63
C TYR A 338 1.81 18.65 -12.42
N LYS A 339 2.57 17.95 -11.56
CA LYS A 339 3.98 18.21 -11.26
C LYS A 339 4.69 16.89 -10.93
N ARG A 340 5.49 16.38 -11.85
CA ARG A 340 6.19 15.10 -11.69
C ARG A 340 7.59 15.13 -12.29
N GLN A 341 8.47 14.29 -11.74
CA GLN A 341 9.83 14.13 -12.21
C GLN A 341 10.24 12.66 -12.14
N MET A 342 10.64 12.08 -13.29
CA MET A 342 11.12 10.69 -13.36
C MET A 342 12.36 10.50 -12.47
N GLY A 343 12.45 9.33 -11.82
CA GLY A 343 13.54 9.01 -10.89
C GLY A 343 13.40 9.63 -9.51
N THR A 344 12.27 10.29 -9.23
CA THR A 344 11.92 10.81 -7.91
C THR A 344 10.63 10.20 -7.41
N VAL A 345 10.39 10.30 -6.11
CA VAL A 345 9.11 9.94 -5.48
C VAL A 345 8.18 11.14 -5.35
N GLY A 346 8.52 12.26 -5.99
CA GLY A 346 7.77 13.51 -5.93
C GLY A 346 8.08 14.36 -4.70
N PRO A 347 7.45 15.55 -4.58
CA PRO A 347 7.53 16.37 -3.40
C PRO A 347 6.83 15.74 -2.19
N PRO A 348 7.17 16.17 -0.95
CA PRO A 348 6.49 15.74 0.27
C PRO A 348 4.97 15.91 0.22
N ALA A 349 4.25 15.02 0.90
CA ALA A 349 2.81 15.11 1.09
C ALA A 349 2.44 16.38 1.89
N LYS A 350 1.24 16.93 1.67
CA LYS A 350 0.86 18.25 2.21
C LYS A 350 0.59 18.24 3.72
N HIS A 351 0.17 17.12 4.28
CA HIS A 351 -0.37 17.04 5.63
C HIS A 351 0.59 16.40 6.64
N GLN A 352 1.90 16.55 6.43
CA GLN A 352 2.93 15.98 7.30
C GLN A 352 4.09 16.94 7.53
N GLU A 353 4.85 16.64 8.56
CA GLU A 353 6.17 17.20 8.79
C GLU A 353 7.21 16.31 8.14
N PHE A 354 7.93 16.84 7.16
CA PHE A 354 8.97 16.11 6.43
C PHE A 354 10.32 16.79 6.62
N LEU A 355 11.33 16.03 7.00
CA LEU A 355 12.73 16.49 7.05
C LEU A 355 13.66 15.41 6.48
N ILE A 356 14.77 15.86 5.91
CA ILE A 356 15.95 15.04 5.69
C ILE A 356 16.94 15.42 6.77
N ILE A 357 17.41 14.46 7.57
CA ILE A 357 18.27 14.69 8.73
C ILE A 357 19.61 13.97 8.61
N ASP A 358 20.64 14.55 9.20
CA ASP A 358 21.97 13.93 9.34
C ASP A 358 22.01 12.91 10.50
N SER A 359 23.20 12.37 10.78
CA SER A 359 23.43 11.42 11.88
C SER A 359 23.09 12.01 13.25
N ASP A 360 23.24 13.32 13.42
CA ASP A 360 22.98 14.04 14.67
C ASP A 360 21.51 14.45 14.80
N GLY A 361 20.67 14.14 13.80
CA GLY A 361 19.25 14.49 13.76
C GLY A 361 18.96 15.92 13.34
N LYS A 362 19.95 16.65 12.80
CA LYS A 362 19.78 18.00 12.27
C LYS A 362 19.31 17.96 10.83
N GLY A 363 18.51 18.95 10.43
CA GLY A 363 18.04 19.08 9.05
C GLY A 363 19.20 19.33 8.08
N CYS A 364 19.27 18.51 7.04
CA CYS A 364 20.22 18.66 5.94
C CYS A 364 19.88 19.85 5.05
N ALA A 365 20.89 20.42 4.40
CA ALA A 365 20.69 21.40 3.33
C ALA A 365 20.11 20.70 2.08
N THR A 366 19.40 21.47 1.25
CA THR A 366 18.94 21.03 -0.07
C THR A 366 20.12 20.47 -0.89
N GLY A 367 19.91 19.35 -1.57
CA GLY A 367 20.95 18.65 -2.31
C GLY A 367 21.86 17.74 -1.47
N THR A 368 21.70 17.72 -0.15
CA THR A 368 22.48 16.86 0.75
C THR A 368 21.69 15.61 1.11
N GLU A 369 22.36 14.46 1.05
CA GLU A 369 21.78 13.18 1.46
C GLU A 369 21.64 13.09 2.99
N GLY A 370 20.54 12.54 3.43
CA GLY A 370 20.29 12.22 4.83
C GLY A 370 19.12 11.26 4.99
N GLU A 371 18.80 10.92 6.23
CA GLU A 371 17.70 10.03 6.53
C GLU A 371 16.36 10.78 6.53
N VAL A 372 15.34 10.20 5.92
CA VAL A 372 13.98 10.74 5.94
C VAL A 372 13.39 10.61 7.34
N SER A 373 12.97 11.75 7.90
CA SER A 373 12.30 11.85 9.19
C SER A 373 10.93 12.49 9.02
N ILE A 374 9.90 11.90 9.59
CA ILE A 374 8.50 12.28 9.39
C ILE A 374 7.74 12.38 10.69
N GLY A 375 6.70 13.18 10.70
CA GLY A 375 5.74 13.32 11.78
C GLY A 375 4.47 14.01 11.30
N GLY A 376 3.57 14.30 12.22
CA GLY A 376 2.36 15.05 11.94
C GLY A 376 1.07 14.24 11.97
N PRO A 377 -0.08 14.89 11.73
CA PRO A 377 -1.40 14.33 12.01
C PRO A 377 -1.82 13.18 11.08
N GLN A 378 -1.13 12.97 9.95
CA GLN A 378 -1.44 11.87 9.02
C GLN A 378 -0.76 10.54 9.40
N THR A 379 0.18 10.54 10.35
CA THR A 379 0.88 9.34 10.78
C THR A 379 0.01 8.48 11.70
N CYS A 380 0.35 7.21 11.89
CA CYS A 380 -0.33 6.34 12.84
C CYS A 380 -0.28 6.93 14.26
N ILE A 381 -1.29 6.60 15.06
CA ILE A 381 -1.34 7.06 16.45
C ILE A 381 -0.55 6.17 17.40
N ALA A 382 -0.49 4.87 17.08
CA ALA A 382 0.21 3.88 17.88
C ALA A 382 0.63 2.67 17.05
N THR A 383 1.53 1.88 17.61
CA THR A 383 1.78 0.49 17.23
C THR A 383 1.38 -0.44 18.35
N ILE A 384 1.01 -1.69 18.00
CA ILE A 384 0.73 -2.73 19.00
C ILE A 384 1.82 -3.79 18.87
N SER A 385 2.50 -4.05 20.00
CA SER A 385 3.52 -5.09 20.07
C SER A 385 2.89 -6.51 19.94
N PRO A 386 3.68 -7.55 19.66
CA PRO A 386 3.18 -8.93 19.68
C PRO A 386 2.54 -9.34 21.01
N ASP A 387 2.92 -8.70 22.11
CA ASP A 387 2.38 -8.96 23.45
C ASP A 387 1.11 -8.13 23.74
N GLY A 388 0.62 -7.33 22.76
CA GLY A 388 -0.62 -6.56 22.83
C GLY A 388 -0.47 -5.17 23.46
N GLU A 389 0.74 -4.71 23.74
CA GLU A 389 0.99 -3.39 24.32
C GLU A 389 0.97 -2.29 23.25
N TRP A 390 0.37 -1.16 23.60
CA TRP A 390 0.27 0.01 22.75
C TRP A 390 1.45 0.95 22.98
N GLU A 391 2.16 1.27 21.89
CA GLU A 391 3.26 2.24 21.87
C GLU A 391 2.80 3.49 21.12
N ASP A 392 2.75 4.66 21.78
CA ASP A 392 2.41 5.94 21.13
C ASP A 392 3.42 6.26 20.02
N GLN A 393 2.91 6.64 18.85
CA GLN A 393 3.72 7.02 17.69
C GLN A 393 3.45 8.47 17.25
N ARG A 394 2.35 9.07 17.68
CA ARG A 394 1.96 10.42 17.24
C ARG A 394 2.83 11.52 17.84
N SER A 395 3.29 11.33 19.06
CA SER A 395 4.19 12.29 19.76
C SER A 395 5.64 12.19 19.31
N ILE A 396 5.98 11.20 18.47
CA ILE A 396 7.35 10.91 18.08
C ILE A 396 7.56 11.32 16.61
N ARG A 397 8.69 11.96 16.32
CA ARG A 397 9.15 12.09 14.94
C ARG A 397 9.84 10.77 14.54
N MET A 398 9.22 10.06 13.60
CA MET A 398 9.72 8.77 13.12
C MET A 398 10.90 8.93 12.17
N ARG A 399 11.93 8.13 12.34
CA ARG A 399 13.01 7.91 11.37
C ARG A 399 12.63 6.72 10.50
N THR A 400 12.60 6.92 9.18
CA THR A 400 12.10 5.89 8.25
C THR A 400 13.11 4.80 7.94
N GLY A 401 14.40 5.06 8.20
CA GLY A 401 15.50 4.22 7.75
C GLY A 401 15.79 4.33 6.25
N ASP A 402 15.06 5.18 5.51
CA ASP A 402 15.32 5.45 4.10
C ASP A 402 16.17 6.70 3.95
N LEU A 403 17.18 6.65 3.07
CA LEU A 403 18.02 7.78 2.71
C LEU A 403 17.44 8.48 1.50
N ALA A 404 17.51 9.81 1.48
CA ALA A 404 17.00 10.60 0.38
C ALA A 404 17.74 11.94 0.22
N ILE A 405 17.56 12.54 -0.96
CA ILE A 405 17.98 13.91 -1.28
C ILE A 405 16.73 14.65 -1.73
N ILE A 406 16.57 15.89 -1.28
CA ILE A 406 15.58 16.83 -1.83
C ILE A 406 16.29 17.87 -2.69
N ASP A 407 15.79 18.09 -3.91
CA ASP A 407 16.36 19.10 -4.81
C ASP A 407 15.76 20.50 -4.59
N GLU A 408 16.24 21.50 -5.34
CA GLU A 408 15.79 22.89 -5.24
C GLU A 408 14.33 23.10 -5.65
N GLU A 409 13.78 22.19 -6.49
CA GLU A 409 12.38 22.22 -6.91
C GLU A 409 11.46 21.49 -5.93
N GLY A 410 12.03 20.87 -4.90
CA GLY A 410 11.33 20.14 -3.84
C GLY A 410 11.02 18.68 -4.18
N PHE A 411 11.62 18.11 -5.24
CA PHE A 411 11.47 16.68 -5.53
C PHE A 411 12.40 15.85 -4.65
N VAL A 412 11.85 14.78 -4.09
CA VAL A 412 12.58 13.83 -3.25
C VAL A 412 12.98 12.62 -4.07
N ARG A 413 14.27 12.28 -4.00
CA ARG A 413 14.83 11.07 -4.57
C ARG A 413 15.33 10.18 -3.44
N VAL A 414 14.72 9.01 -3.28
CA VAL A 414 15.21 7.98 -2.35
C VAL A 414 16.48 7.37 -2.94
N THR A 415 17.56 7.41 -2.17
CA THR A 415 18.89 6.95 -2.59
C THR A 415 19.24 5.58 -2.04
N GLY A 416 18.64 5.18 -0.91
CA GLY A 416 18.91 3.88 -0.30
C GLY A 416 18.21 3.68 1.04
N ARG A 417 18.74 2.73 1.80
CA ARG A 417 18.34 2.46 3.19
C ARG A 417 19.55 2.42 4.09
N THR A 418 19.42 2.96 5.28
CA THR A 418 20.51 2.99 6.27
C THR A 418 21.04 1.58 6.60
N LYS A 419 20.14 0.61 6.73
CA LYS A 419 20.49 -0.79 7.02
C LYS A 419 21.10 -1.57 5.85
N ASP A 420 20.90 -1.11 4.61
CA ASP A 420 21.36 -1.76 3.40
C ASP A 420 22.67 -1.14 2.88
N LEU A 421 23.17 -0.07 3.53
CA LEU A 421 24.43 0.59 3.15
C LEU A 421 25.59 -0.41 3.13
N ILE A 422 26.42 -0.31 2.10
CA ILE A 422 27.68 -1.02 1.98
C ILE A 422 28.77 -0.09 2.55
N ILE A 423 29.47 -0.55 3.58
CA ILE A 423 30.52 0.25 4.23
C ILE A 423 31.87 -0.20 3.69
N ARG A 424 32.30 0.42 2.59
CA ARG A 424 33.54 0.08 1.89
C ARG A 424 34.64 1.10 2.23
N GLY A 425 35.66 0.69 2.98
CA GLY A 425 36.79 1.56 3.36
C GLY A 425 36.37 2.82 4.12
N GLY A 426 35.31 2.74 4.93
CA GLY A 426 34.73 3.88 5.65
C GLY A 426 33.78 4.76 4.83
N VAL A 427 33.54 4.42 3.56
CA VAL A 427 32.58 5.12 2.70
C VAL A 427 31.25 4.39 2.71
N ASN A 428 30.17 5.09 3.00
CA ASN A 428 28.82 4.58 2.93
C ASN A 428 28.33 4.61 1.46
N ILE A 429 28.01 3.45 0.90
CA ILE A 429 27.56 3.31 -0.49
C ILE A 429 26.14 2.74 -0.49
N ALA A 430 25.21 3.46 -1.10
CA ALA A 430 23.84 3.03 -1.25
C ALA A 430 23.71 2.01 -2.42
N PRO A 431 23.31 0.76 -2.17
CA PRO A 431 23.17 -0.26 -3.23
C PRO A 431 22.24 0.15 -4.37
N LEU A 432 21.18 0.90 -4.07
CA LEU A 432 20.18 1.32 -5.05
C LEU A 432 20.79 2.18 -6.19
N GLU A 433 21.84 2.94 -5.92
CA GLU A 433 22.54 3.69 -6.96
C GLU A 433 23.20 2.76 -7.99
N ILE A 434 23.80 1.69 -7.51
CA ILE A 434 24.42 0.67 -8.36
C ILE A 434 23.36 -0.12 -9.11
N ASP A 435 22.28 -0.50 -8.45
CA ASP A 435 21.14 -1.16 -9.08
C ASP A 435 20.58 -0.35 -10.25
N ASN A 436 20.41 0.97 -10.06
CA ASN A 436 19.91 1.87 -11.09
C ASN A 436 20.86 1.98 -12.29
N VAL A 437 22.17 1.94 -12.07
CA VAL A 437 23.16 1.91 -13.16
C VAL A 437 23.06 0.59 -13.93
N LEU A 438 23.04 -0.54 -13.23
CA LEU A 438 22.89 -1.86 -13.84
C LEU A 438 21.59 -1.98 -14.65
N MET A 439 20.48 -1.44 -14.15
CA MET A 439 19.17 -1.47 -14.83
C MET A 439 19.13 -0.63 -16.12
N ARG A 440 20.09 0.26 -16.37
CA ARG A 440 20.24 0.97 -17.66
C ARG A 440 20.82 0.09 -18.75
N HIS A 441 21.43 -1.04 -18.38
CA HIS A 441 21.99 -1.96 -19.38
C HIS A 441 20.88 -2.69 -20.13
N PRO A 442 20.85 -2.67 -21.50
CA PRO A 442 19.70 -3.14 -22.29
C PRO A 442 19.37 -4.63 -22.10
N LYS A 443 20.37 -5.45 -21.75
CA LYS A 443 20.22 -6.90 -21.55
C LYS A 443 19.88 -7.29 -20.11
N ILE A 444 19.89 -6.36 -19.14
CA ILE A 444 19.57 -6.66 -17.74
C ILE A 444 18.07 -6.49 -17.50
N ARG A 445 17.46 -7.50 -16.90
CA ARG A 445 16.05 -7.50 -16.49
C ARG A 445 15.87 -7.03 -15.05
N GLU A 446 16.78 -7.48 -14.15
CA GLU A 446 16.76 -7.15 -12.74
C GLU A 446 18.21 -7.11 -12.21
N ALA A 447 18.46 -6.27 -11.21
CA ALA A 447 19.77 -6.16 -10.58
C ALA A 447 19.65 -5.84 -9.09
N ALA A 448 20.60 -6.32 -8.31
CA ALA A 448 20.74 -6.00 -6.90
C ALA A 448 22.21 -6.05 -6.47
N ALA A 449 22.71 -4.96 -5.90
CA ALA A 449 24.01 -4.87 -5.27
C ALA A 449 23.92 -5.20 -3.77
N ILE A 450 24.93 -5.85 -3.22
CA ILE A 450 25.10 -6.12 -1.78
C ILE A 450 26.52 -5.89 -1.35
N GLY A 451 26.72 -5.56 -0.05
CA GLY A 451 28.02 -5.61 0.61
C GLY A 451 28.31 -7.02 1.11
N VAL A 452 29.52 -7.50 0.84
CA VAL A 452 30.04 -8.76 1.34
C VAL A 452 31.32 -8.54 2.11
N PRO A 453 31.68 -9.36 3.11
CA PRO A 453 32.90 -9.19 3.90
C PRO A 453 34.17 -9.14 3.04
N ASP A 454 35.02 -8.14 3.28
CA ASP A 454 36.33 -7.98 2.64
C ASP A 454 37.40 -7.67 3.70
N LYS A 455 38.58 -8.29 3.57
CA LYS A 455 39.67 -8.18 4.56
C LYS A 455 40.34 -6.79 4.59
N ILE A 456 40.27 -6.05 3.49
CA ILE A 456 40.94 -4.76 3.34
C ILE A 456 39.96 -3.61 3.59
N TYR A 457 38.79 -3.67 2.97
CA TYR A 457 37.83 -2.58 2.96
C TYR A 457 36.68 -2.76 3.98
N GLY A 458 36.66 -3.87 4.74
CA GLY A 458 35.55 -4.24 5.64
C GLY A 458 34.40 -4.87 4.84
N GLU A 459 33.85 -4.16 3.87
CA GLU A 459 32.93 -4.71 2.88
C GLU A 459 33.38 -4.41 1.46
N GLU A 460 33.02 -5.30 0.53
CA GLU A 460 33.21 -5.13 -0.90
C GLU A 460 31.86 -5.26 -1.62
N ILE A 461 31.73 -4.65 -2.79
CA ILE A 461 30.50 -4.62 -3.56
C ILE A 461 30.46 -5.82 -4.49
N VAL A 462 29.38 -6.61 -4.42
CA VAL A 462 29.05 -7.63 -5.43
C VAL A 462 27.61 -7.42 -5.91
N CYS A 463 27.36 -7.80 -7.15
CA CYS A 463 26.04 -7.64 -7.76
C CYS A 463 25.46 -8.97 -8.21
N TYR A 464 24.16 -9.10 -8.08
CA TYR A 464 23.37 -10.17 -8.70
C TYR A 464 22.52 -9.57 -9.81
N ILE A 465 22.54 -10.21 -10.99
CA ILE A 465 21.76 -9.78 -12.16
C ILE A 465 20.90 -10.90 -12.70
N VAL A 466 19.73 -10.53 -13.19
CA VAL A 466 18.88 -11.40 -14.02
C VAL A 466 18.92 -10.86 -15.44
N VAL A 467 19.38 -11.67 -16.37
CA VAL A 467 19.49 -11.31 -17.78
C VAL A 467 18.16 -11.53 -18.49
N LYS A 468 17.84 -10.72 -19.49
CA LYS A 468 16.63 -10.88 -20.30
C LYS A 468 16.65 -12.23 -21.04
N THR A 469 15.48 -12.80 -21.27
CA THR A 469 15.34 -14.10 -21.94
C THR A 469 15.96 -14.06 -23.35
N GLY A 470 16.78 -15.06 -23.65
CA GLY A 470 17.47 -15.15 -24.93
C GLY A 470 18.75 -14.35 -25.06
N GLU A 471 19.09 -13.53 -24.07
CA GLU A 471 20.32 -12.72 -24.08
C GLU A 471 21.48 -13.45 -23.39
N THR A 472 22.68 -13.16 -23.89
CA THR A 472 23.94 -13.50 -23.22
C THR A 472 24.63 -12.21 -22.79
N LEU A 473 25.12 -12.20 -21.55
CA LEU A 473 25.75 -11.02 -20.97
C LEU A 473 26.97 -11.46 -20.14
N PRO A 474 28.21 -11.33 -20.68
CA PRO A 474 29.43 -11.64 -19.95
C PRO A 474 29.61 -10.66 -18.78
N GLU A 475 30.17 -11.15 -17.66
CA GLU A 475 30.52 -10.32 -16.50
C GLU A 475 31.35 -9.09 -16.88
N LYS A 476 32.32 -9.26 -17.76
CA LYS A 476 33.19 -8.17 -18.24
C LYS A 476 32.40 -7.02 -18.85
N GLU A 477 31.39 -7.30 -19.67
CA GLU A 477 30.50 -6.27 -20.28
C GLU A 477 29.74 -5.49 -19.22
N VAL A 478 29.31 -6.15 -18.15
CA VAL A 478 28.61 -5.50 -17.02
C VAL A 478 29.55 -4.62 -16.20
N LEU A 479 30.77 -5.11 -15.93
CA LEU A 479 31.76 -4.34 -15.18
C LEU A 479 32.21 -3.10 -15.97
N GLU A 480 32.45 -3.23 -17.28
CA GLU A 480 32.74 -2.09 -18.16
C GLU A 480 31.59 -1.05 -18.14
N HIS A 481 30.35 -1.52 -18.20
CA HIS A 481 29.18 -0.64 -18.07
C HIS A 481 29.16 0.11 -16.73
N CYS A 482 29.46 -0.58 -15.61
CA CYS A 482 29.57 0.05 -14.29
C CYS A 482 30.73 1.07 -14.23
N GLN A 483 31.89 0.74 -14.78
CA GLN A 483 33.06 1.63 -14.81
C GLN A 483 32.79 2.94 -15.57
N LEU A 484 32.00 2.89 -16.62
CA LEU A 484 31.63 4.08 -17.40
C LEU A 484 30.59 4.98 -16.67
N ASN A 485 29.84 4.45 -15.71
CA ASN A 485 28.68 5.13 -15.12
C ASN A 485 28.77 5.33 -13.60
N LEU A 486 29.80 4.79 -12.94
CA LEU A 486 30.01 4.89 -11.50
C LEU A 486 31.42 5.37 -11.18
N PRO A 487 31.61 6.11 -10.09
CA PRO A 487 32.94 6.34 -9.52
C PRO A 487 33.62 4.99 -9.19
N GLU A 488 34.94 4.94 -9.31
CA GLU A 488 35.73 3.71 -9.14
C GLU A 488 35.46 2.97 -7.84
N PHE A 489 35.27 3.69 -6.73
CA PHE A 489 34.99 3.08 -5.42
C PHE A 489 33.58 2.46 -5.29
N LYS A 490 32.67 2.71 -6.25
CA LYS A 490 31.31 2.12 -6.35
C LYS A 490 31.21 1.02 -7.41
N VAL A 491 32.25 0.78 -8.19
CA VAL A 491 32.25 -0.28 -9.19
C VAL A 491 32.27 -1.65 -8.48
N PRO A 492 31.35 -2.57 -8.83
CA PRO A 492 31.31 -3.90 -8.24
C PRO A 492 32.62 -4.67 -8.53
N LYS A 493 33.06 -5.45 -7.55
CA LYS A 493 34.20 -6.37 -7.71
C LYS A 493 33.84 -7.59 -8.54
N ALA A 494 32.58 -8.06 -8.45
CA ALA A 494 32.10 -9.22 -9.17
C ALA A 494 30.58 -9.11 -9.46
N VAL A 495 30.15 -9.78 -10.53
CA VAL A 495 28.75 -9.84 -10.93
C VAL A 495 28.32 -11.31 -11.13
N TYR A 496 27.31 -11.71 -10.42
CA TYR A 496 26.77 -13.05 -10.46
C TYR A 496 25.44 -13.10 -11.22
N ARG A 497 25.26 -14.10 -12.08
CA ARG A 497 23.95 -14.39 -12.70
C ARG A 497 23.10 -15.22 -11.76
N ILE A 498 21.81 -14.89 -11.72
CA ILE A 498 20.79 -15.64 -10.99
C ILE A 498 19.49 -15.67 -11.85
N ASP A 499 18.70 -16.73 -11.72
CA ASP A 499 17.47 -16.88 -12.51
C ASP A 499 16.38 -15.90 -12.06
N SER A 500 16.32 -15.63 -10.77
CA SER A 500 15.41 -14.64 -10.16
C SER A 500 16.03 -14.07 -8.88
N LEU A 501 15.80 -12.78 -8.62
CA LEU A 501 16.16 -12.18 -7.34
C LEU A 501 15.19 -12.61 -6.24
N PRO A 502 15.66 -12.91 -5.01
CA PRO A 502 14.79 -13.16 -3.87
C PRO A 502 14.00 -11.91 -3.55
N LYS A 503 12.68 -12.04 -3.46
CA LYS A 503 11.74 -10.94 -3.20
C LYS A 503 10.72 -11.32 -2.13
N SER A 504 10.26 -10.31 -1.39
CA SER A 504 9.09 -10.44 -0.55
C SER A 504 7.81 -10.59 -1.40
N ASP A 505 6.71 -10.96 -0.77
CA ASP A 505 5.37 -11.03 -1.40
C ASP A 505 4.95 -9.70 -2.07
N ARG A 506 5.56 -8.59 -1.66
CA ARG A 506 5.34 -7.25 -2.24
C ARG A 506 6.33 -6.88 -3.35
N GLY A 507 7.14 -7.81 -3.81
CA GLY A 507 8.14 -7.58 -4.85
C GLY A 507 9.39 -6.81 -4.41
N LYS A 508 9.60 -6.59 -3.09
CA LYS A 508 10.79 -5.94 -2.56
C LYS A 508 11.96 -6.92 -2.52
N ILE A 509 13.12 -6.51 -3.05
CA ILE A 509 14.35 -7.32 -3.04
C ILE A 509 14.79 -7.57 -1.60
N LEU A 510 15.02 -8.84 -1.28
CA LEU A 510 15.52 -9.33 0.02
C LEU A 510 17.04 -9.48 -0.06
N ARG A 511 17.79 -8.39 0.21
CA ARG A 511 19.26 -8.36 0.10
C ARG A 511 19.92 -9.31 1.09
N ASP A 512 19.32 -9.53 2.27
CA ASP A 512 19.83 -10.48 3.26
C ASP A 512 19.87 -11.91 2.71
N ASN A 513 18.87 -12.29 1.89
CA ASN A 513 18.87 -13.60 1.23
C ASN A 513 19.98 -13.69 0.17
N LEU A 514 20.32 -12.58 -0.51
CA LEU A 514 21.45 -12.57 -1.43
C LEU A 514 22.80 -12.72 -0.71
N LYS A 515 22.93 -12.13 0.50
CA LYS A 515 24.11 -12.35 1.36
C LYS A 515 24.24 -13.82 1.79
N ILE A 516 23.13 -14.49 2.10
CA ILE A 516 23.10 -15.93 2.39
C ILE A 516 23.59 -16.72 1.17
N ILE A 517 23.03 -16.46 0.00
CA ILE A 517 23.42 -17.12 -1.25
C ILE A 517 24.92 -16.91 -1.56
N TRP A 518 25.45 -15.72 -1.26
CA TRP A 518 26.87 -15.43 -1.44
C TRP A 518 27.73 -16.26 -0.47
N ASN A 519 27.36 -16.33 0.80
CA ASN A 519 28.07 -17.08 1.84
C ASN A 519 28.09 -18.60 1.56
N GLU A 520 27.05 -19.14 0.93
CA GLU A 520 26.98 -20.56 0.56
C GLU A 520 27.92 -20.93 -0.61
N LYS A 521 28.32 -19.93 -1.42
CA LYS A 521 29.15 -20.13 -2.61
C LYS A 521 30.64 -19.80 -2.39
N ASN A 522 30.99 -19.10 -1.33
CA ASN A 522 32.33 -18.62 -1.02
C ASN A 522 32.75 -18.97 0.41
#